data_6398d0c8225b052ee5185f5a0cfec2be
#
_entry.id   6398d0c8225b052ee5185f5a0cfec2be
#
_cell.length_a   1.000
_cell.length_b   1.000
_cell.length_c   1.000
_cell.angle_alpha   90.00
_cell.angle_beta   90.00
_cell.angle_gamma   90.00
#
_symmetry.space_group_name_H-M   'P 1'
#
loop_
_entity.id
_entity.type
_entity.pdbx_description
1 polymer ?
#
loop_
_entity_poly.entity_id
_entity_poly.type
_entity_poly.pdbx_seq_one_letter_code
_entity_poly.pdbx_strand_id
1 'polypeptide(L)'
;MDMGELDLNKMLDLRLRSEHAKLDISFVRHYWKEMLECLEAIHEHDIVHSDLKPHNFVLVKGRLKLIDFGIANAIQTDETVNVHRETQIGTPNYMSPESLMDSNAKPDSRGRISNEPKLMKLGKPSDIWSLGCILYQMVYGRAPFAHIQNQMQRCQAIINFNYAIEYPSVGVGSVPVPASLIRTLKKCLNRDQHQRPSATDLLNERDPFLNPVEPDGETFPMTEELLGRILLNVAAKCKDRTPAEHDLLKVWPKGYLDNLRKKWEEGKPV
;
A
#
# COMPACT_ATOMS: atom_id res chain seq x y z
N MET A 1 -18.38 -3.88 25.90
CA MET A 1 -17.80 -4.04 24.55
C MET A 1 -18.84 -3.62 23.55
N ASP A 2 -18.52 -2.67 22.68
CA ASP A 2 -19.40 -2.33 21.57
C ASP A 2 -19.49 -3.55 20.63
N MET A 3 -20.70 -3.94 20.22
CA MET A 3 -20.88 -5.00 19.23
C MET A 3 -20.41 -4.47 17.87
N GLY A 4 -19.43 -5.14 17.26
CA GLY A 4 -19.01 -4.85 15.90
C GLY A 4 -20.08 -5.25 14.89
N GLU A 5 -20.33 -4.38 13.92
CA GLU A 5 -21.36 -4.59 12.90
C GLU A 5 -20.86 -5.55 11.81
N LEU A 6 -19.64 -5.34 11.33
CA LEU A 6 -19.03 -6.09 10.23
C LEU A 6 -17.50 -6.01 10.29
N ASP A 7 -16.79 -7.10 10.06
CA ASP A 7 -15.33 -7.07 9.90
C ASP A 7 -14.91 -6.72 8.46
N LEU A 8 -13.70 -6.18 8.32
CA LEU A 8 -13.18 -5.75 7.02
C LEU A 8 -13.08 -6.92 6.02
N ASN A 9 -12.82 -8.15 6.50
CA ASN A 9 -12.77 -9.32 5.61
C ASN A 9 -14.13 -9.56 4.93
N LYS A 10 -15.22 -9.52 5.69
CA LYS A 10 -16.56 -9.66 5.12
C LYS A 10 -16.90 -8.50 4.18
N MET A 11 -16.49 -7.28 4.53
CA MET A 11 -16.68 -6.12 3.64
C MET A 11 -15.96 -6.33 2.31
N LEU A 12 -14.72 -6.79 2.34
CA LEU A 12 -13.94 -7.09 1.14
C LEU A 12 -14.56 -8.24 0.34
N ASP A 13 -14.96 -9.32 1.01
CA ASP A 13 -15.63 -10.46 0.37
C ASP A 13 -16.89 -10.03 -0.38
N LEU A 14 -17.75 -9.22 0.25
CA LEU A 14 -18.97 -8.72 -0.39
C LEU A 14 -18.68 -7.86 -1.62
N ARG A 15 -17.63 -7.01 -1.55
CA ARG A 15 -17.26 -6.16 -2.67
C ARG A 15 -16.57 -6.90 -3.81
N LEU A 16 -15.76 -7.90 -3.49
CA LEU A 16 -14.92 -8.60 -4.48
C LEU A 16 -15.60 -9.79 -5.14
N ARG A 17 -16.66 -10.36 -4.54
CA ARG A 17 -17.42 -11.51 -5.09
C ARG A 17 -18.47 -11.12 -6.13
N SER A 18 -18.78 -9.84 -6.29
CA SER A 18 -19.72 -9.38 -7.31
C SER A 18 -19.12 -9.54 -8.70
N GLU A 19 -19.91 -10.03 -9.67
CA GLU A 19 -19.51 -10.06 -11.10
C GLU A 19 -19.15 -8.68 -11.66
N HIS A 20 -19.66 -7.64 -11.02
CA HIS A 20 -19.37 -6.24 -11.37
C HIS A 20 -18.40 -5.57 -10.40
N ALA A 21 -17.61 -6.35 -9.66
CA ALA A 21 -16.64 -5.83 -8.72
C ALA A 21 -15.65 -4.90 -9.44
N LYS A 22 -15.50 -3.68 -8.92
CA LYS A 22 -14.58 -2.67 -9.43
C LYS A 22 -13.80 -2.05 -8.28
N LEU A 23 -12.54 -1.74 -8.55
CA LEU A 23 -11.73 -0.97 -7.64
C LEU A 23 -12.36 0.40 -7.40
N ASP A 24 -12.62 0.72 -6.15
CA ASP A 24 -13.12 2.01 -5.68
C ASP A 24 -12.01 2.69 -4.88
N ILE A 25 -11.35 3.68 -5.49
CA ILE A 25 -10.21 4.38 -4.90
C ILE A 25 -10.61 5.16 -3.65
N SER A 26 -11.83 5.70 -3.60
CA SER A 26 -12.33 6.44 -2.44
C SER A 26 -12.53 5.51 -1.24
N PHE A 27 -13.09 4.32 -1.49
CA PHE A 27 -13.20 3.26 -0.49
C PHE A 27 -11.81 2.82 0.01
N VAL A 28 -10.87 2.55 -0.90
CA VAL A 28 -9.51 2.13 -0.54
C VAL A 28 -8.83 3.21 0.30
N ARG A 29 -8.91 4.48 -0.10
CA ARG A 29 -8.31 5.60 0.61
C ARG A 29 -8.90 5.78 2.00
N HIS A 30 -10.24 5.72 2.12
CA HIS A 30 -10.95 5.88 3.39
C HIS A 30 -10.51 4.81 4.40
N TYR A 31 -10.63 3.54 4.03
CA TYR A 31 -10.30 2.45 4.95
C TYR A 31 -8.79 2.28 5.17
N TRP A 32 -7.96 2.65 4.20
CA TRP A 32 -6.53 2.74 4.41
C TRP A 32 -6.18 3.73 5.52
N LYS A 33 -6.76 4.92 5.49
CA LYS A 33 -6.58 5.93 6.53
C LYS A 33 -7.04 5.41 7.89
N GLU A 34 -8.24 4.85 7.96
CA GLU A 34 -8.80 4.29 9.20
C GLU A 34 -7.92 3.17 9.79
N MET A 35 -7.37 2.28 8.96
CA MET A 35 -6.44 1.24 9.41
C MET A 35 -5.13 1.82 9.94
N LEU A 36 -4.58 2.84 9.28
CA LEU A 36 -3.37 3.52 9.73
C LEU A 36 -3.59 4.23 11.06
N GLU A 37 -4.71 4.93 11.25
CA GLU A 37 -5.07 5.59 12.51
C GLU A 37 -5.18 4.56 13.66
N CYS A 38 -5.79 3.40 13.41
CA CYS A 38 -5.84 2.31 14.39
C CYS A 38 -4.44 1.79 14.75
N LEU A 39 -3.57 1.64 13.75
CA LEU A 39 -2.22 1.13 13.95
C LEU A 39 -1.33 2.16 14.65
N GLU A 40 -1.40 3.44 14.27
CA GLU A 40 -0.66 4.53 14.92
C GLU A 40 -0.96 4.57 16.41
N ALA A 41 -2.24 4.50 16.79
CA ALA A 41 -2.67 4.55 18.18
C ALA A 41 -2.02 3.46 19.06
N ILE A 42 -1.79 2.24 18.54
CA ILE A 42 -1.10 1.20 19.31
C ILE A 42 0.41 1.34 19.25
N HIS A 43 0.95 1.78 18.10
CA HIS A 43 2.38 2.00 17.93
C HIS A 43 2.92 3.16 18.78
N GLU A 44 2.11 4.19 19.05
CA GLU A 44 2.43 5.27 20.00
C GLU A 44 2.62 4.77 21.44
N HIS A 45 1.98 3.65 21.79
CA HIS A 45 2.13 2.98 23.09
C HIS A 45 3.15 1.83 23.06
N ASP A 46 4.00 1.79 22.03
CA ASP A 46 5.00 0.73 21.83
C ASP A 46 4.42 -0.69 21.81
N ILE A 47 3.20 -0.83 21.30
CA ILE A 47 2.53 -2.12 21.13
C ILE A 47 2.66 -2.54 19.67
N VAL A 48 3.14 -3.77 19.44
CA VAL A 48 3.17 -4.44 18.13
C VAL A 48 2.07 -5.49 18.10
N HIS A 49 1.21 -5.45 17.08
CA HIS A 49 0.08 -6.39 16.98
C HIS A 49 0.53 -7.80 16.57
N SER A 50 1.46 -7.91 15.63
CA SER A 50 2.13 -9.13 15.16
C SER A 50 1.28 -10.14 14.37
N ASP A 51 -0.05 -9.98 14.26
CA ASP A 51 -0.95 -10.86 13.49
C ASP A 51 -2.08 -10.06 12.81
N LEU A 52 -1.74 -8.95 12.17
CA LEU A 52 -2.72 -8.14 11.46
C LEU A 52 -3.26 -8.87 10.23
N LYS A 53 -4.59 -8.88 10.12
CA LYS A 53 -5.36 -9.41 8.99
C LYS A 53 -6.70 -8.66 8.89
N PRO A 54 -7.45 -8.74 7.77
CA PRO A 54 -8.72 -8.02 7.62
C PRO A 54 -9.75 -8.33 8.72
N HIS A 55 -9.72 -9.52 9.31
CA HIS A 55 -10.63 -9.92 10.39
C HIS A 55 -10.42 -9.14 11.70
N ASN A 56 -9.22 -8.57 11.90
CA ASN A 56 -8.92 -7.80 13.10
C ASN A 56 -9.47 -6.37 13.05
N PHE A 57 -9.97 -5.93 11.91
CA PHE A 57 -10.59 -4.62 11.75
C PHE A 57 -12.11 -4.75 11.69
N VAL A 58 -12.79 -4.17 12.66
CA VAL A 58 -14.25 -4.26 12.80
C VAL A 58 -14.87 -2.88 12.71
N LEU A 59 -15.93 -2.76 11.93
CA LEU A 59 -16.71 -1.55 11.84
C LEU A 59 -17.59 -1.39 13.09
N VAL A 60 -17.47 -0.25 13.75
CA VAL A 60 -18.26 0.10 14.93
C VAL A 60 -18.73 1.54 14.77
N LYS A 61 -20.03 1.77 14.65
CA LYS A 61 -20.62 3.10 14.46
C LYS A 61 -19.98 3.88 13.30
N GLY A 62 -19.70 3.19 12.19
CA GLY A 62 -19.14 3.78 10.99
C GLY A 62 -17.62 4.02 11.01
N ARG A 63 -16.89 3.59 12.05
CA ARG A 63 -15.43 3.70 12.17
C ARG A 63 -14.79 2.34 12.35
N LEU A 64 -13.61 2.12 11.75
CA LEU A 64 -12.84 0.90 12.03
C LEU A 64 -12.26 0.93 13.44
N LYS A 65 -12.31 -0.21 14.09
CA LYS A 65 -11.59 -0.48 15.34
C LYS A 65 -10.76 -1.74 15.17
N LEU A 66 -9.55 -1.69 15.71
CA LEU A 66 -8.67 -2.84 15.78
C LEU A 66 -9.06 -3.69 16.99
N ILE A 67 -9.20 -4.99 16.76
CA ILE A 67 -9.55 -5.99 17.78
C ILE A 67 -8.54 -7.14 17.78
N ASP A 68 -8.63 -7.99 18.80
CA ASP A 68 -7.86 -9.23 18.90
C ASP A 68 -6.36 -9.02 19.07
N PHE A 69 -6.00 -8.50 20.25
CA PHE A 69 -4.62 -8.32 20.69
C PHE A 69 -4.00 -9.61 21.28
N GLY A 70 -4.47 -10.79 20.87
CA GLY A 70 -4.13 -12.07 21.51
C GLY A 70 -2.65 -12.42 21.50
N ILE A 71 -1.87 -11.87 20.58
CA ILE A 71 -0.39 -12.00 20.52
C ILE A 71 0.31 -10.65 20.46
N ALA A 72 -0.42 -9.55 20.71
CA ALA A 72 0.19 -8.23 20.82
C ALA A 72 1.14 -8.19 22.00
N ASN A 73 2.35 -7.71 21.78
CA ASN A 73 3.39 -7.60 22.80
C ASN A 73 3.89 -6.16 22.89
N ALA A 74 4.11 -5.69 24.11
CA ALA A 74 4.81 -4.44 24.34
C ALA A 74 6.31 -4.60 24.03
N ILE A 75 6.87 -3.61 23.34
CA ILE A 75 8.32 -3.55 23.06
C ILE A 75 9.05 -3.34 24.39
N GLN A 76 10.01 -4.21 24.70
CA GLN A 76 10.70 -4.13 25.97
C GLN A 76 12.00 -3.31 25.89
N THR A 77 13.00 -3.70 25.13
CA THR A 77 14.30 -3.00 25.11
C THR A 77 14.95 -2.85 23.74
N ASP A 78 14.56 -3.65 22.75
CA ASP A 78 15.28 -3.75 21.46
C ASP A 78 14.47 -3.26 20.26
N GLU A 79 13.45 -2.40 20.45
CA GLU A 79 12.48 -2.01 19.42
C GLU A 79 11.73 -3.22 18.77
N THR A 80 11.85 -4.40 19.36
CA THR A 80 11.24 -5.64 18.88
C THR A 80 10.55 -6.40 20.01
N VAL A 81 9.58 -7.22 19.64
CA VAL A 81 8.92 -8.17 20.55
C VAL A 81 9.34 -9.59 20.19
N ASN A 82 9.58 -10.40 21.21
CA ASN A 82 9.90 -11.80 21.05
C ASN A 82 8.60 -12.60 20.97
N VAL A 83 8.31 -13.19 19.82
CA VAL A 83 7.14 -14.04 19.62
C VAL A 83 7.61 -15.47 19.47
N HIS A 84 7.28 -16.31 20.45
CA HIS A 84 7.45 -17.76 20.36
C HIS A 84 6.22 -18.32 19.65
N ARG A 85 6.34 -18.70 18.38
CA ARG A 85 5.30 -19.43 17.66
C ARG A 85 5.62 -20.93 17.73
N GLU A 86 5.01 -21.61 18.68
CA GLU A 86 4.90 -23.06 18.62
C GLU A 86 3.86 -23.42 17.56
N THR A 87 4.35 -23.95 16.43
CA THR A 87 3.62 -24.75 15.44
C THR A 87 2.13 -24.49 15.21
N GLN A 88 1.79 -23.63 14.37
CA GLN A 88 0.79 -23.73 13.28
C GLN A 88 0.83 -22.41 12.51
N ILE A 89 1.62 -22.40 11.46
CA ILE A 89 1.58 -21.29 10.51
C ILE A 89 0.19 -21.36 9.88
N GLY A 90 -0.73 -20.51 10.34
CA GLY A 90 -1.97 -20.20 9.64
C GLY A 90 -1.66 -19.74 8.22
N THR A 91 -2.66 -19.39 7.44
CA THR A 91 -2.44 -18.92 6.06
C THR A 91 -1.49 -17.71 6.08
N PRO A 92 -0.26 -17.79 5.52
CA PRO A 92 0.78 -16.76 5.68
C PRO A 92 0.56 -15.54 4.76
N ASN A 93 -0.68 -15.22 4.43
CA ASN A 93 -1.01 -14.18 3.44
C ASN A 93 -0.58 -12.77 3.85
N TYR A 94 -0.49 -12.52 5.15
CA TYR A 94 -0.19 -11.20 5.72
C TYR A 94 1.11 -11.19 6.52
N MET A 95 1.78 -12.33 6.64
CA MET A 95 3.01 -12.46 7.41
C MET A 95 4.16 -11.71 6.75
N SER A 96 4.93 -10.99 7.56
CA SER A 96 6.14 -10.30 7.11
C SER A 96 7.31 -11.29 6.93
N PRO A 97 8.32 -10.95 6.10
CA PRO A 97 9.51 -11.81 5.93
C PRO A 97 10.16 -12.16 7.24
N GLU A 98 10.38 -11.19 8.14
CA GLU A 98 11.00 -11.37 9.44
C GLU A 98 10.17 -12.23 10.39
N SER A 99 8.83 -12.29 10.22
CA SER A 99 7.96 -13.18 11.00
C SER A 99 8.06 -14.65 10.59
N LEU A 100 8.70 -14.93 9.48
CA LEU A 100 8.94 -16.28 8.96
C LEU A 100 10.39 -16.74 9.17
N MET A 101 11.29 -15.82 9.58
CA MET A 101 12.70 -16.10 9.82
C MET A 101 12.94 -16.35 11.30
N ASP A 102 13.72 -17.41 11.59
CA ASP A 102 14.12 -17.74 12.94
C ASP A 102 15.38 -16.96 13.34
N SER A 103 15.26 -16.07 14.30
CA SER A 103 16.40 -15.29 14.80
C SER A 103 17.46 -16.14 15.51
N ASN A 104 17.10 -17.34 15.98
CA ASN A 104 17.99 -18.30 16.63
C ASN A 104 18.70 -19.25 15.64
N ALA A 105 18.34 -19.20 14.35
CA ALA A 105 18.91 -20.07 13.32
C ALA A 105 20.37 -19.74 12.95
N LYS A 106 20.99 -18.72 13.56
CA LYS A 106 22.42 -18.44 13.37
C LYS A 106 23.23 -19.52 14.09
N PRO A 107 24.10 -20.26 13.37
CA PRO A 107 24.98 -21.21 14.03
C PRO A 107 25.90 -20.49 15.03
N ASP A 108 26.12 -21.12 16.17
CA ASP A 108 27.11 -20.64 17.13
C ASP A 108 28.53 -20.66 16.51
N SER A 109 29.53 -20.16 17.25
CA SER A 109 30.95 -20.17 16.83
C SER A 109 31.50 -21.58 16.53
N ARG A 110 30.75 -22.64 16.80
CA ARG A 110 31.09 -24.06 16.56
C ARG A 110 30.18 -24.68 15.47
N GLY A 111 29.33 -23.88 14.77
CA GLY A 111 28.47 -24.37 13.71
C GLY A 111 27.23 -25.15 14.17
N ARG A 112 26.86 -25.08 15.45
CA ARG A 112 25.68 -25.76 16.00
C ARG A 112 24.49 -24.81 15.95
N ILE A 113 23.36 -25.26 15.38
CA ILE A 113 22.08 -24.56 15.44
C ILE A 113 21.46 -24.84 16.81
N SER A 114 21.02 -23.82 17.51
CA SER A 114 20.31 -23.93 18.78
C SER A 114 19.06 -24.81 18.63
N ASN A 115 18.84 -25.73 19.59
CA ASN A 115 17.57 -26.46 19.69
C ASN A 115 16.50 -25.70 20.48
N GLU A 116 16.72 -24.40 20.74
CA GLU A 116 15.73 -23.55 21.39
C GLU A 116 14.51 -23.30 20.50
N PRO A 117 13.36 -23.00 21.12
CA PRO A 117 12.17 -22.65 20.36
C PRO A 117 12.46 -21.49 19.37
N LYS A 118 11.87 -21.55 18.19
CA LYS A 118 12.04 -20.51 17.17
C LYS A 118 11.70 -19.14 17.76
N LEU A 119 12.66 -18.25 17.72
CA LEU A 119 12.52 -16.88 18.20
C LEU A 119 12.32 -15.94 17.01
N MET A 120 11.18 -15.28 16.97
CA MET A 120 10.89 -14.28 15.95
C MET A 120 10.94 -12.91 16.61
N LYS A 121 11.82 -12.04 16.10
CA LYS A 121 11.89 -10.64 16.53
C LYS A 121 11.01 -9.80 15.61
N LEU A 122 9.85 -9.36 16.12
CA LEU A 122 8.91 -8.57 15.40
C LEU A 122 8.88 -7.14 15.95
N GLY A 123 8.78 -6.17 15.06
CA GLY A 123 8.68 -4.75 15.38
C GLY A 123 7.50 -4.09 14.67
N LYS A 124 7.31 -2.80 14.93
CA LYS A 124 6.30 -1.97 14.25
C LYS A 124 6.32 -2.14 12.71
N PRO A 125 7.49 -2.28 12.04
CA PRO A 125 7.53 -2.53 10.60
C PRO A 125 6.85 -3.83 10.14
N SER A 126 6.73 -4.84 10.99
CA SER A 126 6.02 -6.09 10.65
C SER A 126 4.53 -5.85 10.46
N ASP A 127 3.93 -4.99 11.28
CA ASP A 127 2.53 -4.59 11.16
C ASP A 127 2.29 -3.76 9.89
N ILE A 128 3.25 -2.90 9.50
CA ILE A 128 3.20 -2.14 8.25
C ILE A 128 3.18 -3.06 7.02
N TRP A 129 3.98 -4.12 7.03
CA TRP A 129 3.92 -5.13 5.97
C TRP A 129 2.53 -5.79 5.89
N SER A 130 1.99 -6.20 7.02
CA SER A 130 0.66 -6.83 7.09
C SER A 130 -0.43 -5.90 6.57
N LEU A 131 -0.40 -4.61 6.95
CA LEU A 131 -1.28 -3.59 6.38
C LEU A 131 -1.08 -3.43 4.87
N GLY A 132 0.15 -3.44 4.40
CA GLY A 132 0.47 -3.41 2.97
C GLY A 132 -0.14 -4.59 2.20
N CYS A 133 -0.16 -5.79 2.80
CA CYS A 133 -0.82 -6.96 2.22
C CYS A 133 -2.35 -6.79 2.15
N ILE A 134 -2.95 -6.18 3.18
CA ILE A 134 -4.39 -5.87 3.19
C ILE A 134 -4.72 -4.82 2.12
N LEU A 135 -3.92 -3.75 2.03
CA LEU A 135 -4.07 -2.73 0.99
C LEU A 135 -3.95 -3.32 -0.42
N TYR A 136 -2.98 -4.21 -0.63
CA TYR A 136 -2.83 -4.94 -1.89
C TYR A 136 -4.08 -5.76 -2.23
N GLN A 137 -4.66 -6.46 -1.24
CA GLN A 137 -5.90 -7.20 -1.41
C GLN A 137 -7.08 -6.30 -1.78
N MET A 138 -7.19 -5.11 -1.21
CA MET A 138 -8.23 -4.14 -1.56
C MET A 138 -8.12 -3.68 -3.02
N VAL A 139 -6.90 -3.58 -3.56
CA VAL A 139 -6.63 -3.11 -4.93
C VAL A 139 -6.78 -4.23 -5.96
N TYR A 140 -6.24 -5.42 -5.66
CA TYR A 140 -6.10 -6.51 -6.64
C TYR A 140 -7.00 -7.72 -6.36
N GLY A 141 -7.83 -7.65 -5.31
CA GLY A 141 -8.78 -8.72 -4.94
C GLY A 141 -8.16 -9.90 -4.20
N ARG A 142 -6.85 -9.94 -4.03
CA ARG A 142 -6.11 -11.01 -3.32
C ARG A 142 -4.84 -10.47 -2.68
N ALA A 143 -4.38 -11.12 -1.62
CA ALA A 143 -3.07 -10.80 -1.03
C ALA A 143 -1.91 -11.09 -2.01
N PRO A 144 -0.74 -10.45 -1.85
CA PRO A 144 0.36 -10.49 -2.85
C PRO A 144 0.80 -11.89 -3.25
N PHE A 145 0.82 -12.84 -2.31
CA PHE A 145 1.31 -14.21 -2.53
C PHE A 145 0.19 -15.25 -2.53
N ALA A 146 -1.09 -14.85 -2.51
CA ALA A 146 -2.22 -15.77 -2.42
C ALA A 146 -2.37 -16.69 -3.65
N HIS A 147 -1.75 -16.35 -4.78
CA HIS A 147 -1.72 -17.17 -5.98
C HIS A 147 -0.86 -18.44 -5.82
N ILE A 148 0.06 -18.47 -4.86
CA ILE A 148 0.90 -19.64 -4.56
C ILE A 148 0.12 -20.57 -3.63
N GLN A 149 -0.35 -21.70 -4.15
CA GLN A 149 -1.21 -22.64 -3.41
C GLN A 149 -0.46 -23.35 -2.28
N ASN A 150 0.77 -23.78 -2.55
CA ASN A 150 1.58 -24.47 -1.55
C ASN A 150 2.07 -23.50 -0.48
N GLN A 151 1.72 -23.76 0.79
CA GLN A 151 2.03 -22.89 1.92
C GLN A 151 3.54 -22.70 2.14
N MET A 152 4.33 -23.78 2.00
CA MET A 152 5.78 -23.69 2.16
C MET A 152 6.42 -22.84 1.06
N GLN A 153 6.00 -23.03 -0.19
CA GLN A 153 6.47 -22.22 -1.31
C GLN A 153 6.06 -20.75 -1.16
N ARG A 154 4.88 -20.49 -0.61
CA ARG A 154 4.41 -19.13 -0.29
C ARG A 154 5.31 -18.47 0.75
N CYS A 155 5.63 -19.16 1.86
CA CYS A 155 6.57 -18.67 2.84
C CYS A 155 7.95 -18.39 2.22
N GLN A 156 8.45 -19.28 1.37
CA GLN A 156 9.71 -19.07 0.65
C GLN A 156 9.66 -17.84 -0.27
N ALA A 157 8.56 -17.64 -0.99
CA ALA A 157 8.38 -16.46 -1.86
C ALA A 157 8.34 -15.14 -1.04
N ILE A 158 7.75 -15.15 0.15
CA ILE A 158 7.71 -13.98 1.04
C ILE A 158 9.13 -13.59 1.47
N ILE A 159 9.95 -14.53 1.92
CA ILE A 159 11.31 -14.26 2.41
C ILE A 159 12.35 -14.06 1.30
N ASN A 160 12.07 -14.50 0.08
CA ASN A 160 13.04 -14.42 -1.02
C ASN A 160 13.07 -13.02 -1.65
N PHE A 161 14.17 -12.30 -1.45
CA PHE A 161 14.38 -10.96 -2.01
C PHE A 161 14.37 -10.91 -3.54
N ASN A 162 14.68 -12.03 -4.21
CA ASN A 162 14.67 -12.12 -5.67
C ASN A 162 13.27 -12.41 -6.25
N TYR A 163 12.29 -12.77 -5.40
CA TYR A 163 10.92 -12.97 -5.85
C TYR A 163 10.20 -11.63 -5.98
N ALA A 164 9.91 -11.23 -7.22
CA ALA A 164 9.24 -9.95 -7.47
C ALA A 164 7.77 -9.97 -7.02
N ILE A 165 7.33 -8.92 -6.34
CA ILE A 165 5.91 -8.64 -6.12
C ILE A 165 5.42 -7.84 -7.33
N GLU A 166 4.40 -8.34 -8.01
CA GLU A 166 3.81 -7.66 -9.15
C GLU A 166 2.86 -6.54 -8.67
N TYR A 167 2.93 -5.39 -9.35
CA TYR A 167 2.04 -4.25 -9.11
C TYR A 167 1.42 -3.81 -10.44
N PRO A 168 0.39 -4.53 -10.93
CA PRO A 168 -0.26 -4.17 -12.19
C PRO A 168 -0.79 -2.74 -12.19
N SER A 169 -0.77 -2.10 -13.35
CA SER A 169 -1.33 -0.73 -13.52
C SER A 169 -2.85 -0.68 -13.43
N VAL A 170 -3.51 -1.85 -13.44
CA VAL A 170 -4.96 -1.99 -13.30
C VAL A 170 -5.31 -2.92 -12.13
N GLY A 171 -6.31 -2.56 -11.36
CA GLY A 171 -6.84 -3.33 -10.24
C GLY A 171 -8.12 -4.08 -10.60
N VAL A 172 -8.89 -4.45 -9.58
CA VAL A 172 -10.17 -5.17 -9.74
C VAL A 172 -11.08 -4.44 -10.73
N GLY A 173 -11.67 -5.20 -11.66
CA GLY A 173 -12.57 -4.67 -12.70
C GLY A 173 -11.86 -3.81 -13.73
N SER A 174 -10.55 -4.02 -13.94
CA SER A 174 -9.70 -3.29 -14.90
C SER A 174 -9.64 -1.77 -14.67
N VAL A 175 -9.85 -1.33 -13.44
CA VAL A 175 -9.76 0.08 -13.07
C VAL A 175 -8.29 0.48 -12.91
N PRO A 176 -7.84 1.61 -13.50
CA PRO A 176 -6.48 2.10 -13.33
C PRO A 176 -6.12 2.34 -11.86
N VAL A 177 -4.93 1.89 -11.46
CA VAL A 177 -4.40 2.09 -10.11
C VAL A 177 -3.53 3.35 -10.09
N PRO A 178 -3.81 4.34 -9.22
CA PRO A 178 -3.01 5.55 -9.13
C PRO A 178 -1.53 5.24 -8.82
N ALA A 179 -0.61 5.94 -9.49
CA ALA A 179 0.82 5.76 -9.26
C ALA A 179 1.23 6.05 -7.81
N SER A 180 0.52 6.96 -7.11
CA SER A 180 0.71 7.21 -5.68
C SER A 180 0.40 5.97 -4.85
N LEU A 181 -0.71 5.28 -5.13
CA LEU A 181 -1.09 4.04 -4.43
C LEU A 181 -0.07 2.91 -4.68
N ILE A 182 0.41 2.76 -5.90
CA ILE A 182 1.48 1.79 -6.22
C ILE A 182 2.76 2.10 -5.43
N ARG A 183 3.13 3.38 -5.29
CA ARG A 183 4.29 3.78 -4.48
C ARG A 183 4.10 3.44 -3.00
N THR A 184 2.93 3.69 -2.44
CA THR A 184 2.59 3.33 -1.05
C THR A 184 2.69 1.82 -0.84
N LEU A 185 2.10 1.01 -1.74
CA LEU A 185 2.23 -0.45 -1.72
C LEU A 185 3.69 -0.92 -1.73
N LYS A 186 4.52 -0.36 -2.63
CA LYS A 186 5.95 -0.71 -2.73
C LYS A 186 6.73 -0.36 -1.47
N LYS A 187 6.41 0.75 -0.80
CA LYS A 187 7.02 1.15 0.47
C LYS A 187 6.65 0.17 1.60
N CYS A 188 5.36 -0.14 1.75
CA CYS A 188 4.89 -1.05 2.81
C CYS A 188 5.39 -2.48 2.60
N LEU A 189 5.43 -2.97 1.36
CA LEU A 189 5.84 -4.32 0.99
C LEU A 189 7.34 -4.41 0.64
N ASN A 190 8.16 -3.58 1.25
CA ASN A 190 9.61 -3.72 1.18
C ASN A 190 10.07 -4.85 2.12
N ARG A 191 10.87 -5.80 1.60
CA ARG A 191 11.38 -6.92 2.41
C ARG A 191 12.38 -6.48 3.45
N ASP A 192 13.14 -5.41 3.18
CA ASP A 192 13.94 -4.75 4.22
C ASP A 192 13.01 -3.95 5.14
N GLN A 193 12.83 -4.45 6.37
CA GLN A 193 11.96 -3.84 7.36
C GLN A 193 12.36 -2.40 7.73
N HIS A 194 13.66 -2.05 7.63
CA HIS A 194 14.17 -0.72 7.95
C HIS A 194 13.86 0.32 6.87
N GLN A 195 13.44 -0.13 5.69
CA GLN A 195 13.00 0.75 4.59
C GLN A 195 11.48 0.96 4.57
N ARG A 196 10.75 0.32 5.46
CA ARG A 196 9.30 0.53 5.57
C ARG A 196 9.03 1.82 6.35
N PRO A 197 8.09 2.65 5.88
CA PRO A 197 7.66 3.84 6.62
C PRO A 197 6.92 3.45 7.91
N SER A 198 6.89 4.35 8.88
CA SER A 198 6.00 4.23 10.03
C SER A 198 4.53 4.51 9.66
N ALA A 199 3.59 4.22 10.57
CA ALA A 199 2.19 4.60 10.40
C ALA A 199 2.04 6.13 10.32
N THR A 200 2.77 6.86 11.16
CA THR A 200 2.82 8.33 11.17
C THR A 200 3.34 8.90 9.84
N ASP A 201 4.40 8.29 9.25
CA ASP A 201 4.89 8.71 7.93
C ASP A 201 3.84 8.53 6.83
N LEU A 202 3.06 7.45 6.90
CA LEU A 202 1.99 7.15 5.94
C LEU A 202 0.75 8.03 6.13
N LEU A 203 0.49 8.51 7.35
CA LEU A 203 -0.59 9.45 7.67
C LEU A 203 -0.23 10.92 7.39
N ASN A 204 1.03 11.19 7.01
CA ASN A 204 1.49 12.55 6.76
C ASN A 204 0.59 13.27 5.74
N GLU A 205 0.27 14.52 6.01
CA GLU A 205 -0.55 15.37 5.13
C GLU A 205 -0.01 15.52 3.71
N ARG A 206 1.29 15.24 3.50
CA ARG A 206 1.94 15.25 2.19
C ARG A 206 1.90 13.91 1.47
N ASP A 207 1.29 12.86 2.05
CA ASP A 207 1.14 11.59 1.34
C ASP A 207 0.20 11.78 0.13
N PRO A 208 0.70 11.56 -1.10
CA PRO A 208 -0.06 11.87 -2.31
C PRO A 208 -1.17 10.86 -2.62
N PHE A 209 -1.25 9.75 -1.87
CA PHE A 209 -2.38 8.82 -1.98
C PHE A 209 -3.49 9.18 -1.00
N LEU A 210 -3.17 9.49 0.26
CA LEU A 210 -4.17 9.90 1.24
C LEU A 210 -4.69 11.31 0.95
N ASN A 211 -3.79 12.21 0.59
CA ASN A 211 -4.09 13.61 0.31
C ASN A 211 -3.70 13.91 -1.15
N PRO A 212 -4.49 13.41 -2.12
CA PRO A 212 -4.27 13.76 -3.49
C PRO A 212 -4.38 15.28 -3.58
N VAL A 213 -3.31 15.91 -4.05
CA VAL A 213 -3.40 17.30 -4.46
C VAL A 213 -4.45 17.30 -5.57
N GLU A 214 -5.66 17.74 -5.25
CA GLU A 214 -6.59 18.09 -6.30
C GLU A 214 -5.84 19.12 -7.15
N PRO A 215 -5.74 18.93 -8.48
CA PRO A 215 -5.15 19.98 -9.28
C PRO A 215 -6.00 21.22 -8.99
N ASP A 216 -5.42 22.13 -8.19
CA ASP A 216 -5.92 23.51 -8.15
C ASP A 216 -6.25 23.82 -9.58
N GLY A 217 -7.43 24.43 -9.88
CA GLY A 217 -7.89 24.59 -11.26
C GLY A 217 -6.88 25.22 -12.24
N GLU A 218 -5.64 25.39 -11.80
CA GLU A 218 -4.46 25.87 -12.51
C GLU A 218 -3.43 24.78 -12.87
N THR A 219 -3.47 23.57 -12.28
CA THR A 219 -2.49 22.51 -12.56
C THR A 219 -3.13 21.29 -13.22
N PHE A 220 -2.62 20.90 -14.40
CA PHE A 220 -2.97 19.66 -15.07
C PHE A 220 -1.88 18.61 -14.85
N PRO A 221 -2.23 17.34 -14.61
CA PRO A 221 -1.23 16.26 -14.57
C PRO A 221 -0.57 16.14 -15.95
N MET A 222 0.70 16.50 -16.04
CA MET A 222 1.48 16.38 -17.27
C MET A 222 1.86 14.91 -17.45
N THR A 223 1.20 14.22 -18.38
CA THR A 223 1.57 12.87 -18.80
C THR A 223 2.56 12.93 -19.96
N GLU A 224 3.34 11.85 -20.18
CA GLU A 224 4.24 11.75 -21.33
C GLU A 224 3.47 11.88 -22.66
N GLU A 225 2.29 11.30 -22.76
CA GLU A 225 1.43 11.39 -23.93
C GLU A 225 0.96 12.82 -24.18
N LEU A 226 0.53 13.54 -23.13
CA LEU A 226 0.11 14.93 -23.23
C LEU A 226 1.29 15.81 -23.63
N LEU A 227 2.47 15.60 -23.04
CA LEU A 227 3.70 16.32 -23.40
C LEU A 227 4.05 16.07 -24.87
N GLY A 228 4.00 14.81 -25.33
CA GLY A 228 4.25 14.45 -26.71
C GLY A 228 3.29 15.15 -27.70
N ARG A 229 2.00 15.21 -27.39
CA ARG A 229 1.01 15.94 -28.19
C ARG A 229 1.28 17.45 -28.22
N ILE A 230 1.68 18.05 -27.10
CA ILE A 230 2.05 19.46 -27.02
C ILE A 230 3.27 19.73 -27.92
N LEU A 231 4.31 18.90 -27.81
CA LEU A 231 5.54 19.03 -28.62
C LEU A 231 5.26 18.89 -30.12
N LEU A 232 4.43 17.94 -30.52
CA LEU A 232 4.01 17.77 -31.91
C LEU A 232 3.26 19.01 -32.45
N ASN A 233 2.36 19.56 -31.63
CA ASN A 233 1.61 20.77 -32.01
C ASN A 233 2.52 21.99 -32.12
N VAL A 234 3.50 22.14 -31.21
CA VAL A 234 4.51 23.20 -31.27
C VAL A 234 5.38 23.04 -32.53
N ALA A 235 5.88 21.83 -32.78
CA ALA A 235 6.68 21.54 -33.98
C ALA A 235 5.90 21.86 -35.29
N ALA A 236 4.63 21.50 -35.38
CA ALA A 236 3.78 21.80 -36.50
C ALA A 236 3.61 23.34 -36.73
N LYS A 237 3.44 24.10 -35.65
CA LYS A 237 3.33 25.56 -35.71
C LYS A 237 4.65 26.26 -36.05
N CYS A 238 5.78 25.67 -35.74
CA CYS A 238 7.11 26.19 -36.05
C CYS A 238 7.59 25.86 -37.47
N LYS A 239 6.84 25.04 -38.21
CA LYS A 239 7.26 24.52 -39.52
C LYS A 239 7.48 25.63 -40.57
N ASP A 240 6.68 26.69 -40.52
CA ASP A 240 6.67 27.75 -41.51
C ASP A 240 7.20 29.10 -40.99
N ARG A 241 7.51 29.22 -39.71
CA ARG A 241 8.06 30.44 -39.11
C ARG A 241 8.75 30.17 -37.79
N THR A 242 9.78 30.97 -37.47
CA THR A 242 10.38 30.99 -36.13
C THR A 242 9.46 31.86 -35.23
N PRO A 243 8.87 31.32 -34.16
CA PRO A 243 8.03 32.10 -33.26
C PRO A 243 8.87 33.10 -32.45
N ALA A 244 8.28 34.21 -32.07
CA ALA A 244 8.92 35.13 -31.15
C ALA A 244 9.02 34.50 -29.73
N GLU A 245 10.06 34.87 -29.01
CA GLU A 245 10.29 34.35 -27.63
C GLU A 245 9.08 34.63 -26.71
N HIS A 246 8.47 35.81 -26.85
CA HIS A 246 7.26 36.18 -26.13
C HIS A 246 6.09 35.22 -26.40
N ASP A 247 5.91 34.75 -27.63
CA ASP A 247 4.85 33.83 -28.02
C ASP A 247 5.09 32.46 -27.36
N LEU A 248 6.34 31.97 -27.34
CA LEU A 248 6.71 30.70 -26.74
C LEU A 248 6.58 30.70 -25.21
N LEU A 249 6.92 31.80 -24.53
CA LEU A 249 6.94 31.88 -23.10
C LEU A 249 5.62 32.29 -22.46
N LYS A 250 4.78 33.07 -23.15
CA LYS A 250 3.55 33.62 -22.54
C LYS A 250 2.28 33.33 -23.31
N VAL A 251 2.25 33.47 -24.62
CA VAL A 251 1.00 33.35 -25.39
C VAL A 251 0.58 31.93 -25.62
N TRP A 252 1.49 31.08 -26.08
CA TRP A 252 1.20 29.67 -26.38
C TRP A 252 0.93 28.82 -25.14
N PRO A 253 1.73 28.89 -24.08
CA PRO A 253 1.44 28.14 -22.86
C PRO A 253 0.07 28.43 -22.28
N LYS A 254 -0.32 29.74 -22.22
CA LYS A 254 -1.64 30.13 -21.76
C LYS A 254 -2.76 29.57 -22.63
N GLY A 255 -2.65 29.71 -23.95
CA GLY A 255 -3.64 29.17 -24.87
C GLY A 255 -3.78 27.65 -24.84
N TYR A 256 -2.67 26.90 -24.59
CA TYR A 256 -2.72 25.44 -24.39
C TYR A 256 -3.40 25.08 -23.08
N LEU A 257 -3.06 25.75 -21.99
CA LEU A 257 -3.68 25.52 -20.69
C LEU A 257 -5.19 25.80 -20.72
N ASP A 258 -5.62 26.90 -21.32
CA ASP A 258 -7.05 27.25 -21.44
C ASP A 258 -7.81 26.18 -22.25
N ASN A 259 -7.23 25.68 -23.34
CA ASN A 259 -7.81 24.58 -24.12
C ASN A 259 -7.88 23.26 -23.36
N LEU A 260 -6.86 22.94 -22.58
CA LEU A 260 -6.83 21.74 -21.77
C LEU A 260 -7.88 21.79 -20.66
N ARG A 261 -8.05 22.95 -19.99
CA ARG A 261 -9.11 23.17 -18.99
C ARG A 261 -10.50 22.95 -19.59
N LYS A 262 -10.76 23.58 -20.74
CA LYS A 262 -12.06 23.45 -21.43
C LYS A 262 -12.39 22.01 -21.80
N LYS A 263 -11.41 21.24 -22.30
CA LYS A 263 -11.60 19.79 -22.60
C LYS A 263 -11.83 18.96 -21.34
N TRP A 264 -11.14 19.28 -20.25
CA TRP A 264 -11.32 18.62 -18.98
C TRP A 264 -12.73 18.84 -18.42
N GLU A 265 -13.21 20.09 -18.42
CA GLU A 265 -14.57 20.45 -18.01
C GLU A 265 -15.65 19.77 -18.87
N GLU A 266 -15.38 19.58 -20.16
CA GLU A 266 -16.28 18.91 -21.11
C GLU A 266 -16.19 17.37 -21.04
N GLY A 267 -15.34 16.79 -20.17
CA GLY A 267 -15.13 15.32 -20.08
C GLY A 267 -14.55 14.69 -21.35
N LYS A 268 -13.93 15.48 -22.22
CA LYS A 268 -13.32 15.01 -23.46
C LYS A 268 -11.88 14.54 -23.23
N PRO A 269 -11.40 13.51 -23.95
CA PRO A 269 -10.02 13.09 -23.84
C PRO A 269 -9.08 14.26 -24.20
N VAL A 270 -8.13 14.50 -23.32
CA VAL A 270 -7.12 15.56 -23.40
C VAL A 270 -6.00 15.17 -24.37
#